data_327c889cd9bfcdf4416335ae9a9c82a2
#
_entry.id   327c889cd9bfcdf4416335ae9a9c82a2
#
_cell.length_a   1.000
_cell.length_b   1.000
_cell.length_c   1.000
_cell.angle_alpha   90.00
_cell.angle_beta   90.00
_cell.angle_gamma   90.00
#
_symmetry.space_group_name_H-M   'P 1'
#
loop_
_entity.id
_entity.type
_entity.pdbx_description
1 polymer ?
#
loop_
_entity_poly.entity_id
_entity_poly.type
_entity_poly.pdbx_seq_one_letter_code
_entity_poly.pdbx_strand_id
1 'polypeptide(L)'
;MAAELERQGRHIIHMGIGEPDFTAAPSVLAAATQAMADGKMQYTSATGLPELRAAIATHYRDIYGVDLAPARIIVTAGASGALLLACAALVEKGAEVLMSDPSYPCNRHFVAAFDGSSKMITSGPEHRFQLSADMVRQNWGKQTRGVLLASPSNPTGTSIEQDELRNIVGIVRDKQGFTIVDEIYHGLRYDAAPFSALSLGDDVIVINSFSKYFNMTGWRLGWLVVPESLVQPVEKLAQNLFICASSLAQHAGLACFAPEAIAVYEARKAEFKRRRDYIVPALEELGFKVPVMPDGAFYVYADCSALSDDADKLTIAMLNEAGVVMVPGLDFGPSTAHQYVRISYATSMENLQEAIARLRIFLANRRRQ
;
A
#
# COMPACT_ATOMS: atom_id res chain seq x y z
N MET A 1 -19.90 -4.44 -12.66
CA MET A 1 -21.22 -4.37 -11.98
C MET A 1 -21.51 -2.93 -11.52
N ALA A 2 -20.72 -2.29 -10.63
CA ALA A 2 -21.00 -0.92 -10.14
C ALA A 2 -21.18 0.09 -11.27
N ALA A 3 -20.25 0.20 -12.22
CA ALA A 3 -20.35 1.09 -13.37
C ALA A 3 -21.60 0.86 -14.26
N GLU A 4 -22.15 -0.36 -14.28
CA GLU A 4 -23.40 -0.63 -14.98
C GLU A 4 -24.60 -0.04 -14.23
N LEU A 5 -24.63 -0.20 -12.91
CA LEU A 5 -25.68 0.38 -12.06
C LEU A 5 -25.66 1.92 -12.11
N GLU A 6 -24.46 2.51 -12.16
CA GLU A 6 -24.28 3.97 -12.31
C GLU A 6 -24.81 4.46 -13.67
N ARG A 7 -24.53 3.74 -14.77
CA ARG A 7 -25.11 4.05 -16.09
C ARG A 7 -26.65 3.98 -16.11
N GLN A 8 -27.23 3.15 -15.24
CA GLN A 8 -28.68 3.06 -15.04
C GLN A 8 -29.22 4.15 -14.10
N GLY A 9 -28.38 5.12 -13.68
CA GLY A 9 -28.77 6.25 -12.85
C GLY A 9 -28.76 5.99 -11.34
N ARG A 10 -28.23 4.84 -10.89
CA ARG A 10 -28.11 4.56 -9.45
C ARG A 10 -26.92 5.28 -8.85
N HIS A 11 -27.11 5.89 -7.69
CA HIS A 11 -26.02 6.48 -6.90
C HIS A 11 -25.32 5.37 -6.11
N ILE A 12 -24.09 5.05 -6.48
CA ILE A 12 -23.24 4.04 -5.86
C ILE A 12 -22.19 4.71 -4.97
N ILE A 13 -22.02 4.22 -3.75
CA ILE A 13 -20.97 4.67 -2.84
C ILE A 13 -19.81 3.68 -2.88
N HIS A 14 -18.65 4.14 -3.34
CA HIS A 14 -17.47 3.33 -3.52
C HIS A 14 -16.63 3.29 -2.24
N MET A 15 -16.73 2.19 -1.48
CA MET A 15 -15.87 1.86 -0.35
C MET A 15 -14.92 0.68 -0.66
N GLY A 16 -14.69 0.42 -1.96
CA GLY A 16 -13.79 -0.62 -2.45
C GLY A 16 -12.52 -0.08 -3.10
N ILE A 17 -12.42 1.24 -3.35
CA ILE A 17 -11.32 1.83 -4.11
C ILE A 17 -10.09 2.02 -3.22
N GLY A 18 -8.93 1.64 -3.74
CA GLY A 18 -7.63 1.79 -3.07
C GLY A 18 -6.91 3.08 -3.44
N GLU A 19 -7.62 4.20 -3.54
CA GLU A 19 -7.12 5.50 -3.97
C GLU A 19 -7.62 6.60 -3.02
N PRO A 20 -6.76 7.55 -2.59
CA PRO A 20 -7.21 8.75 -1.89
C PRO A 20 -8.21 9.54 -2.74
N ASP A 21 -9.24 10.08 -2.10
CA ASP A 21 -10.24 10.97 -2.74
C ASP A 21 -9.73 12.42 -2.86
N PHE A 22 -8.44 12.64 -2.64
CA PHE A 22 -7.75 13.92 -2.79
C PHE A 22 -6.86 13.89 -4.04
N THR A 23 -6.75 15.03 -4.73
CA THR A 23 -5.75 15.22 -5.79
C THR A 23 -4.44 15.77 -5.22
N ALA A 24 -3.39 15.83 -6.06
CA ALA A 24 -2.10 16.41 -5.69
C ALA A 24 -2.26 17.82 -5.08
N ALA A 25 -1.33 18.21 -4.19
CA ALA A 25 -1.37 19.53 -3.56
C ALA A 25 -1.26 20.65 -4.62
N PRO A 26 -1.85 21.85 -4.36
CA PRO A 26 -1.83 22.95 -5.33
C PRO A 26 -0.43 23.34 -5.81
N SER A 27 0.57 23.33 -4.92
CA SER A 27 1.97 23.59 -5.26
C SER A 27 2.55 22.55 -6.22
N VAL A 28 2.15 21.31 -6.12
CA VAL A 28 2.56 20.21 -7.02
C VAL A 28 1.96 20.40 -8.42
N LEU A 29 0.69 20.79 -8.51
CA LEU A 29 0.03 21.13 -9.78
C LEU A 29 0.70 22.35 -10.45
N ALA A 30 1.01 23.39 -9.67
CA ALA A 30 1.73 24.55 -10.16
C ALA A 30 3.13 24.19 -10.68
N ALA A 31 3.88 23.33 -9.95
CA ALA A 31 5.19 22.88 -10.37
C ALA A 31 5.15 22.08 -11.68
N ALA A 32 4.12 21.24 -11.87
CA ALA A 32 3.90 20.54 -13.14
C ALA A 32 3.63 21.50 -14.30
N THR A 33 2.76 22.48 -14.08
CA THR A 33 2.44 23.50 -15.09
C THR A 33 3.69 24.28 -15.49
N GLN A 34 4.52 24.66 -14.50
CA GLN A 34 5.77 25.38 -14.78
C GLN A 34 6.78 24.49 -15.52
N ALA A 35 6.91 23.22 -15.15
CA ALA A 35 7.80 22.27 -15.85
C ALA A 35 7.41 22.10 -17.32
N MET A 36 6.11 22.07 -17.62
CA MET A 36 5.62 22.03 -19.01
C MET A 36 5.94 23.34 -19.74
N ALA A 37 5.72 24.50 -19.13
CA ALA A 37 6.02 25.80 -19.70
C ALA A 37 7.54 25.99 -19.99
N ASP A 38 8.38 25.43 -19.11
CA ASP A 38 9.84 25.42 -19.26
C ASP A 38 10.37 24.39 -20.28
N GLY A 39 9.50 23.53 -20.83
CA GLY A 39 9.89 22.47 -21.74
C GLY A 39 10.69 21.33 -21.09
N LYS A 40 10.59 21.12 -19.77
CA LYS A 40 11.32 20.06 -19.02
C LYS A 40 10.68 18.68 -19.20
N MET A 41 10.66 18.20 -20.45
CA MET A 41 9.94 16.98 -20.85
C MET A 41 10.84 15.89 -21.45
N GLN A 42 12.17 16.13 -21.53
CA GLN A 42 13.13 15.16 -22.05
C GLN A 42 13.37 14.02 -21.05
N TYR A 43 13.99 12.94 -21.51
CA TYR A 43 14.40 11.84 -20.64
C TYR A 43 15.32 12.33 -19.51
N THR A 44 15.09 11.78 -18.33
CA THR A 44 16.04 11.90 -17.21
C THR A 44 17.00 10.72 -17.20
N SER A 45 17.91 10.66 -16.22
CA SER A 45 18.65 9.42 -15.94
C SER A 45 17.69 8.28 -15.58
N ALA A 46 18.09 7.04 -15.79
CA ALA A 46 17.29 5.86 -15.46
C ALA A 46 16.96 5.77 -13.97
N THR A 47 17.84 6.30 -13.11
CA THR A 47 17.63 6.36 -11.66
C THR A 47 16.79 7.55 -11.20
N GLY A 48 16.42 8.45 -12.12
CA GLY A 48 15.63 9.66 -11.85
C GLY A 48 16.46 10.93 -11.68
N LEU A 49 15.77 12.04 -11.51
CA LEU A 49 16.39 13.36 -11.30
C LEU A 49 17.24 13.36 -10.02
N PRO A 50 18.50 13.82 -10.07
CA PRO A 50 19.36 13.90 -8.88
C PRO A 50 18.74 14.73 -7.76
N GLU A 51 18.06 15.83 -8.09
CA GLU A 51 17.38 16.70 -7.14
C GLU A 51 16.24 15.98 -6.42
N LEU A 52 15.47 15.15 -7.14
CA LEU A 52 14.39 14.38 -6.54
C LEU A 52 14.92 13.30 -5.59
N ARG A 53 15.99 12.61 -6.00
CA ARG A 53 16.67 11.62 -5.15
C ARG A 53 17.23 12.26 -3.88
N ALA A 54 17.83 13.45 -3.99
CA ALA A 54 18.33 14.22 -2.85
C ALA A 54 17.17 14.67 -1.94
N ALA A 55 16.04 15.11 -2.49
CA ALA A 55 14.85 15.50 -1.72
C ALA A 55 14.26 14.31 -0.96
N ILE A 56 14.17 13.12 -1.59
CA ILE A 56 13.74 11.88 -0.94
C ILE A 56 14.70 11.50 0.19
N ALA A 57 16.02 11.56 -0.01
CA ALA A 57 17.01 11.28 1.03
C ALA A 57 16.88 12.24 2.21
N THR A 58 16.68 13.54 1.95
CA THR A 58 16.42 14.56 2.98
C THR A 58 15.14 14.21 3.76
N HIS A 59 14.06 13.81 3.10
CA HIS A 59 12.82 13.38 3.74
C HIS A 59 13.05 12.19 4.70
N TYR A 60 13.84 11.18 4.30
CA TYR A 60 14.16 10.05 5.18
C TYR A 60 14.96 10.48 6.41
N ARG A 61 15.91 11.38 6.24
CA ARG A 61 16.68 11.92 7.37
C ARG A 61 15.78 12.71 8.33
N ASP A 62 14.96 13.62 7.79
CA ASP A 62 14.20 14.57 8.60
C ASP A 62 13.01 13.92 9.32
N ILE A 63 12.37 12.91 8.71
CA ILE A 63 11.19 12.23 9.26
C ILE A 63 11.56 10.96 10.04
N TYR A 64 12.51 10.17 9.53
CA TYR A 64 12.81 8.83 10.08
C TYR A 64 14.19 8.75 10.74
N GLY A 65 15.00 9.81 10.70
CA GLY A 65 16.36 9.80 11.24
C GLY A 65 17.31 8.87 10.48
N VAL A 66 17.01 8.55 9.23
CA VAL A 66 17.82 7.64 8.40
C VAL A 66 18.71 8.46 7.47
N ASP A 67 20.01 8.29 7.59
CA ASP A 67 21.00 8.89 6.67
C ASP A 67 21.11 8.00 5.41
N LEU A 68 20.33 8.36 4.39
CA LEU A 68 20.21 7.61 3.15
C LEU A 68 21.02 8.26 2.04
N ALA A 69 21.99 7.52 1.47
CA ALA A 69 22.73 7.99 0.30
C ALA A 69 21.79 8.10 -0.93
N PRO A 70 21.67 9.28 -1.58
CA PRO A 70 20.82 9.45 -2.76
C PRO A 70 21.14 8.46 -3.90
N ALA A 71 22.37 7.96 -3.96
CA ALA A 71 22.79 6.96 -4.94
C ALA A 71 22.01 5.64 -4.84
N ARG A 72 21.51 5.28 -3.65
CA ARG A 72 20.72 4.06 -3.41
C ARG A 72 19.25 4.20 -3.82
N ILE A 73 18.80 5.39 -4.18
CA ILE A 73 17.39 5.67 -4.55
C ILE A 73 17.24 5.58 -6.06
N ILE A 74 16.30 4.77 -6.51
CA ILE A 74 15.89 4.66 -7.91
C ILE A 74 14.45 5.15 -8.02
N VAL A 75 14.22 6.21 -8.77
CA VAL A 75 12.87 6.74 -9.04
C VAL A 75 12.18 5.83 -10.07
N THR A 76 10.93 5.50 -9.83
CA THR A 76 10.21 4.47 -10.58
C THR A 76 8.83 4.92 -11.05
N ALA A 77 8.24 4.18 -11.98
CA ALA A 77 6.87 4.36 -12.43
C ALA A 77 5.86 3.86 -11.35
N GLY A 78 5.80 4.57 -10.23
CA GLY A 78 5.04 4.19 -9.03
C GLY A 78 5.66 2.98 -8.30
N ALA A 79 5.03 2.56 -7.20
CA ALA A 79 5.45 1.36 -6.47
C ALA A 79 5.40 0.09 -7.35
N SER A 80 4.51 0.03 -8.35
CA SER A 80 4.46 -1.10 -9.29
C SER A 80 5.76 -1.26 -10.08
N GLY A 81 6.34 -0.16 -10.57
CA GLY A 81 7.65 -0.17 -11.23
C GLY A 81 8.77 -0.57 -10.27
N ALA A 82 8.70 -0.15 -9.00
CA ALA A 82 9.65 -0.53 -7.96
C ALA A 82 9.57 -2.03 -7.64
N LEU A 83 8.36 -2.58 -7.48
CA LEU A 83 8.14 -4.02 -7.25
C LEU A 83 8.63 -4.85 -8.44
N LEU A 84 8.35 -4.41 -9.66
CA LEU A 84 8.82 -5.09 -10.88
C LEU A 84 10.34 -5.14 -10.92
N LEU A 85 11.02 -4.01 -10.69
CA LEU A 85 12.49 -3.94 -10.67
C LEU A 85 13.11 -4.77 -9.54
N ALA A 86 12.52 -4.73 -8.33
CA ALA A 86 12.99 -5.51 -7.20
C ALA A 86 12.87 -7.02 -7.49
N CYS A 87 11.71 -7.47 -8.00
CA CYS A 87 11.53 -8.87 -8.37
C CYS A 87 12.44 -9.28 -9.53
N ALA A 88 12.61 -8.45 -10.56
CA ALA A 88 13.53 -8.72 -11.66
C ALA A 88 15.00 -8.88 -11.22
N ALA A 89 15.41 -8.17 -10.16
CA ALA A 89 16.76 -8.24 -9.62
C ALA A 89 17.00 -9.40 -8.65
N LEU A 90 15.95 -9.91 -7.98
CA LEU A 90 16.07 -10.78 -6.83
C LEU A 90 15.39 -12.14 -6.99
N VAL A 91 14.39 -12.24 -7.83
CA VAL A 91 13.62 -13.47 -8.02
C VAL A 91 14.15 -14.21 -9.23
N GLU A 92 14.71 -15.37 -9.00
CA GLU A 92 15.13 -16.31 -10.03
C GLU A 92 14.10 -17.45 -10.16
N LYS A 93 14.16 -18.18 -11.27
CA LYS A 93 13.28 -19.32 -11.53
C LYS A 93 13.29 -20.32 -10.39
N GLY A 94 12.11 -20.59 -9.83
CA GLY A 94 11.92 -21.53 -8.72
C GLY A 94 12.21 -20.94 -7.34
N ALA A 95 12.60 -19.65 -7.25
CA ALA A 95 12.72 -18.96 -5.97
C ALA A 95 11.35 -18.85 -5.29
N GLU A 96 11.33 -19.08 -3.98
CA GLU A 96 10.14 -18.88 -3.14
C GLU A 96 10.29 -17.59 -2.32
N VAL A 97 9.23 -16.77 -2.29
CA VAL A 97 9.15 -15.53 -1.49
C VAL A 97 8.01 -15.67 -0.48
N LEU A 98 8.31 -15.47 0.80
CA LEU A 98 7.29 -15.52 1.86
C LEU A 98 6.49 -14.22 1.90
N MET A 99 5.18 -14.33 2.06
CA MET A 99 4.22 -13.21 2.18
C MET A 99 3.15 -13.54 3.20
N SER A 100 2.53 -12.53 3.80
CA SER A 100 1.33 -12.73 4.61
C SER A 100 0.10 -13.08 3.74
N ASP A 101 -0.81 -13.83 4.31
CA ASP A 101 -2.17 -14.01 3.84
C ASP A 101 -3.12 -13.56 4.95
N PRO A 102 -3.83 -12.43 4.78
CA PRO A 102 -4.04 -11.64 3.55
C PRO A 102 -2.88 -10.71 3.19
N SER A 103 -2.78 -10.36 1.88
CA SER A 103 -1.84 -9.35 1.38
C SER A 103 -2.34 -8.66 0.10
N TYR A 104 -1.60 -7.65 -0.35
CA TYR A 104 -1.91 -6.95 -1.60
C TYR A 104 -1.79 -7.92 -2.80
N PRO A 105 -2.86 -8.06 -3.63
CA PRO A 105 -2.93 -9.11 -4.65
C PRO A 105 -1.79 -9.10 -5.65
N CYS A 106 -1.31 -7.91 -6.03
CA CYS A 106 -0.27 -7.78 -7.06
C CYS A 106 1.07 -8.38 -6.64
N ASN A 107 1.37 -8.45 -5.34
CA ASN A 107 2.67 -8.93 -4.84
C ASN A 107 3.00 -10.33 -5.37
N ARG A 108 2.06 -11.27 -5.27
CA ARG A 108 2.24 -12.64 -5.79
C ARG A 108 2.42 -12.69 -7.30
N HIS A 109 1.80 -11.75 -8.04
CA HIS A 109 1.91 -11.69 -9.49
C HIS A 109 3.26 -11.12 -9.94
N PHE A 110 3.85 -10.16 -9.20
CA PHE A 110 5.20 -9.68 -9.48
C PHE A 110 6.24 -10.80 -9.31
N VAL A 111 6.13 -11.62 -8.26
CA VAL A 111 7.00 -12.78 -8.07
C VAL A 111 6.81 -13.81 -9.18
N ALA A 112 5.57 -14.11 -9.54
CA ALA A 112 5.25 -15.07 -10.61
C ALA A 112 5.72 -14.62 -12.00
N ALA A 113 5.80 -13.31 -12.26
CA ALA A 113 6.29 -12.74 -13.52
C ALA A 113 7.75 -13.11 -13.83
N PHE A 114 8.51 -13.52 -12.81
CA PHE A 114 9.91 -13.97 -12.93
C PHE A 114 10.08 -15.46 -12.60
N ASP A 115 9.06 -16.27 -12.85
CA ASP A 115 9.06 -17.72 -12.58
C ASP A 115 9.33 -18.10 -11.11
N GLY A 116 9.15 -17.16 -10.17
CA GLY A 116 9.16 -17.41 -8.74
C GLY A 116 7.80 -17.89 -8.23
N SER A 117 7.78 -18.33 -6.99
CA SER A 117 6.57 -18.73 -6.27
C SER A 117 6.39 -17.90 -5.00
N SER A 118 5.15 -17.57 -4.68
CA SER A 118 4.81 -16.88 -3.43
C SER A 118 4.27 -17.89 -2.44
N LYS A 119 4.91 -18.03 -1.29
CA LYS A 119 4.39 -18.81 -0.18
C LYS A 119 3.59 -17.89 0.73
N MET A 120 2.27 -17.96 0.56
CA MET A 120 1.32 -17.20 1.37
C MET A 120 1.17 -17.88 2.73
N ILE A 121 1.46 -17.17 3.82
CA ILE A 121 1.41 -17.69 5.19
C ILE A 121 0.21 -17.05 5.90
N THR A 122 -0.74 -17.89 6.29
CA THR A 122 -1.93 -17.43 7.02
C THR A 122 -1.54 -16.68 8.28
N SER A 123 -2.00 -15.45 8.41
CA SER A 123 -1.76 -14.59 9.54
C SER A 123 -3.07 -13.98 10.02
N GLY A 124 -3.46 -14.32 11.24
CA GLY A 124 -4.70 -13.87 11.86
C GLY A 124 -4.56 -12.55 12.63
N PRO A 125 -5.65 -12.14 13.29
CA PRO A 125 -5.70 -10.91 14.08
C PRO A 125 -4.72 -10.93 15.26
N GLU A 126 -4.38 -12.11 15.80
CA GLU A 126 -3.39 -12.28 16.87
C GLU A 126 -1.99 -11.81 16.50
N HIS A 127 -1.68 -11.79 15.19
CA HIS A 127 -0.46 -11.24 14.61
C HIS A 127 -0.73 -9.96 13.79
N ARG A 128 -1.88 -9.30 14.01
CA ARG A 128 -2.28 -8.09 13.27
C ARG A 128 -2.34 -8.32 11.76
N PHE A 129 -2.61 -9.56 11.31
CA PHE A 129 -2.57 -9.99 9.91
C PHE A 129 -1.20 -9.79 9.23
N GLN A 130 -0.13 -9.76 10.00
CA GLN A 130 1.25 -9.59 9.53
C GLN A 130 2.07 -10.85 9.80
N LEU A 131 3.18 -11.04 9.07
CA LEU A 131 4.11 -12.11 9.39
C LEU A 131 4.81 -11.82 10.71
N SER A 132 4.98 -12.87 11.52
CA SER A 132 5.88 -12.86 12.67
C SER A 132 7.23 -13.48 12.32
N ALA A 133 8.24 -13.18 13.14
CA ALA A 133 9.57 -13.76 13.04
C ALA A 133 9.52 -15.30 13.13
N ASP A 134 8.67 -15.83 14.02
CA ASP A 134 8.50 -17.27 14.16
C ASP A 134 7.84 -17.90 12.93
N MET A 135 6.84 -17.24 12.34
CA MET A 135 6.25 -17.69 11.07
C MET A 135 7.30 -17.74 9.96
N VAL A 136 8.13 -16.71 9.83
CA VAL A 136 9.24 -16.70 8.86
C VAL A 136 10.20 -17.83 9.11
N ARG A 137 10.64 -18.04 10.35
CA ARG A 137 11.57 -19.12 10.72
C ARG A 137 11.02 -20.51 10.39
N GLN A 138 9.75 -20.77 10.74
CA GLN A 138 9.10 -22.07 10.53
C GLN A 138 8.83 -22.37 9.07
N ASN A 139 8.60 -21.33 8.25
CA ASN A 139 8.24 -21.49 6.85
C ASN A 139 9.43 -21.35 5.89
N TRP A 140 10.64 -21.08 6.37
CA TRP A 140 11.82 -20.95 5.54
C TRP A 140 12.31 -22.31 5.03
N GLY A 141 12.16 -22.54 3.72
CA GLY A 141 12.53 -23.77 3.04
C GLY A 141 13.79 -23.64 2.18
N LYS A 142 14.16 -24.72 1.48
CA LYS A 142 15.34 -24.73 0.60
C LYS A 142 15.25 -23.78 -0.58
N GLN A 143 14.04 -23.50 -1.05
CA GLN A 143 13.79 -22.62 -2.20
C GLN A 143 13.51 -21.18 -1.77
N THR A 144 13.27 -20.94 -0.48
CA THR A 144 13.01 -19.60 0.04
C THR A 144 14.24 -18.72 -0.14
N ARG A 145 14.03 -17.53 -0.74
CA ARG A 145 15.06 -16.53 -1.01
C ARG A 145 14.84 -15.22 -0.30
N GLY A 146 13.63 -14.97 0.18
CA GLY A 146 13.32 -13.71 0.86
C GLY A 146 11.89 -13.59 1.33
N VAL A 147 11.62 -12.41 1.87
CA VAL A 147 10.29 -12.00 2.32
C VAL A 147 9.88 -10.71 1.59
N LEU A 148 8.59 -10.59 1.30
CA LEU A 148 7.96 -9.36 0.84
C LEU A 148 6.87 -8.98 1.82
N LEU A 149 7.10 -7.87 2.53
CA LEU A 149 6.25 -7.35 3.60
C LEU A 149 5.64 -6.02 3.18
N ALA A 150 4.48 -5.68 3.72
CA ALA A 150 3.89 -4.35 3.56
C ALA A 150 3.49 -3.79 4.94
N SER A 151 3.97 -2.58 5.27
CA SER A 151 3.72 -1.97 6.57
C SER A 151 3.61 -0.44 6.45
N PRO A 152 2.41 0.12 6.63
CA PRO A 152 1.09 -0.50 6.79
C PRO A 152 0.62 -1.31 5.58
N SER A 153 -0.20 -2.34 5.81
CA SER A 153 -0.64 -3.28 4.78
C SER A 153 -1.98 -2.89 4.14
N ASN A 154 -2.14 -3.25 2.89
CA ASN A 154 -3.40 -3.45 2.21
C ASN A 154 -3.65 -4.98 2.16
N PRO A 155 -4.76 -5.52 2.72
CA PRO A 155 -6.05 -4.87 2.98
C PRO A 155 -6.29 -4.37 4.42
N THR A 156 -5.39 -4.61 5.36
CA THR A 156 -5.69 -4.61 6.79
C THR A 156 -5.53 -3.24 7.47
N GLY A 157 -4.76 -2.33 6.86
CA GLY A 157 -4.41 -1.06 7.49
C GLY A 157 -3.49 -1.20 8.73
N THR A 158 -2.90 -2.38 8.92
CA THR A 158 -2.07 -2.69 10.10
C THR A 158 -0.59 -2.65 9.79
N SER A 159 0.21 -2.19 10.75
CA SER A 159 1.67 -2.16 10.66
C SER A 159 2.30 -3.34 11.38
N ILE A 160 3.50 -3.72 10.95
CA ILE A 160 4.40 -4.61 11.70
C ILE A 160 5.04 -3.78 12.82
N GLU A 161 5.06 -4.31 14.04
CA GLU A 161 5.75 -3.67 15.16
C GLU A 161 7.26 -3.62 14.90
N GLN A 162 7.91 -2.54 15.34
CA GLN A 162 9.32 -2.29 15.02
C GLN A 162 10.25 -3.43 15.44
N ASP A 163 10.06 -3.97 16.65
CA ASP A 163 10.90 -5.06 17.16
C ASP A 163 10.64 -6.36 16.42
N GLU A 164 9.38 -6.61 16.00
CA GLU A 164 9.04 -7.76 15.19
C GLU A 164 9.66 -7.67 13.79
N LEU A 165 9.61 -6.50 13.15
CA LEU A 165 10.27 -6.28 11.87
C LEU A 165 11.79 -6.46 11.98
N ARG A 166 12.42 -5.99 13.07
CA ARG A 166 13.85 -6.21 13.36
C ARG A 166 14.18 -7.69 13.47
N ASN A 167 13.34 -8.46 14.16
CA ASN A 167 13.52 -9.90 14.32
C ASN A 167 13.38 -10.63 12.97
N ILE A 168 12.38 -10.24 12.14
CA ILE A 168 12.22 -10.81 10.79
C ILE A 168 13.46 -10.54 9.95
N VAL A 169 13.92 -9.29 9.89
CA VAL A 169 15.14 -8.91 9.14
C VAL A 169 16.36 -9.69 9.62
N GLY A 170 16.52 -9.88 10.93
CA GLY A 170 17.59 -10.68 11.50
C GLY A 170 17.58 -12.14 11.01
N ILE A 171 16.41 -12.79 11.05
CA ILE A 171 16.24 -14.15 10.55
C ILE A 171 16.55 -14.26 9.06
N VAL A 172 16.02 -13.34 8.26
CA VAL A 172 16.24 -13.34 6.80
C VAL A 172 17.72 -13.16 6.47
N ARG A 173 18.40 -12.28 7.21
CA ARG A 173 19.85 -12.04 7.07
C ARG A 173 20.67 -13.28 7.42
N ASP A 174 20.34 -13.98 8.51
CA ASP A 174 20.98 -15.24 8.89
C ASP A 174 20.81 -16.35 7.83
N LYS A 175 19.73 -16.29 7.07
CA LYS A 175 19.44 -17.17 5.95
C LYS A 175 20.03 -16.69 4.61
N GLN A 176 20.76 -15.58 4.61
CA GLN A 176 21.29 -14.93 3.40
C GLN A 176 20.19 -14.59 2.36
N GLY A 177 18.99 -14.31 2.84
CA GLY A 177 17.86 -13.92 2.03
C GLY A 177 17.75 -12.41 1.86
N PHE A 178 16.75 -11.98 1.07
CA PHE A 178 16.41 -10.57 0.91
C PHE A 178 15.13 -10.19 1.68
N THR A 179 15.11 -8.97 2.17
CA THR A 179 13.91 -8.37 2.78
C THR A 179 13.45 -7.19 1.93
N ILE A 180 12.23 -7.29 1.38
CA ILE A 180 11.54 -6.17 0.73
C ILE A 180 10.43 -5.70 1.67
N VAL A 181 10.39 -4.41 1.96
CA VAL A 181 9.32 -3.77 2.75
C VAL A 181 8.65 -2.71 1.89
N ASP A 182 7.37 -2.91 1.60
CA ASP A 182 6.53 -1.92 0.93
C ASP A 182 6.01 -0.93 1.98
N GLU A 183 6.53 0.29 1.93
CA GLU A 183 6.20 1.41 2.82
C GLU A 183 5.25 2.42 2.16
N ILE A 184 4.51 2.04 1.12
CA ILE A 184 3.64 2.95 0.34
C ILE A 184 2.64 3.73 1.20
N TYR A 185 2.21 3.18 2.34
CA TYR A 185 1.31 3.83 3.29
C TYR A 185 2.01 4.48 4.49
N HIS A 186 3.33 4.55 4.50
CA HIS A 186 4.11 4.96 5.67
C HIS A 186 3.76 6.38 6.14
N GLY A 187 3.59 7.33 5.22
CA GLY A 187 3.13 8.67 5.54
C GLY A 187 1.70 8.74 6.11
N LEU A 188 0.91 7.68 5.95
CA LEU A 188 -0.47 7.55 6.46
C LEU A 188 -0.54 6.65 7.72
N ARG A 189 0.52 6.56 8.52
CA ARG A 189 0.44 5.96 9.85
C ARG A 189 -0.15 6.95 10.84
N TYR A 190 -1.03 6.44 11.72
CA TYR A 190 -1.69 7.21 12.77
C TYR A 190 -1.09 6.86 14.13
N ASP A 191 -1.01 7.83 15.03
CA ASP A 191 -0.75 7.62 16.46
C ASP A 191 0.57 6.89 16.82
N ALA A 192 1.51 6.73 15.89
CA ALA A 192 2.79 6.06 16.10
C ALA A 192 3.96 6.94 15.68
N ALA A 193 5.10 6.78 16.33
CA ALA A 193 6.34 7.44 15.92
C ALA A 193 6.76 7.00 14.50
N PRO A 194 7.26 7.92 13.68
CA PRO A 194 7.79 7.58 12.37
C PRO A 194 8.95 6.58 12.49
N PHE A 195 8.93 5.54 11.64
CA PHE A 195 9.96 4.52 11.60
C PHE A 195 10.04 3.94 10.18
N SER A 196 11.23 3.82 9.62
CA SER A 196 11.45 3.14 8.33
C SER A 196 12.28 1.88 8.52
N ALA A 197 11.97 0.83 7.75
CA ALA A 197 12.74 -0.41 7.70
C ALA A 197 14.21 -0.17 7.31
N LEU A 198 14.53 0.92 6.62
CA LEU A 198 15.91 1.31 6.31
C LEU A 198 16.77 1.55 7.54
N SER A 199 16.17 1.86 8.70
CA SER A 199 16.92 1.99 9.97
C SER A 199 17.46 0.67 10.50
N LEU A 200 17.01 -0.48 9.92
CA LEU A 200 17.43 -1.82 10.34
C LEU A 200 18.68 -2.32 9.62
N GLY A 201 19.10 -1.65 8.56
CA GLY A 201 20.34 -1.95 7.85
C GLY A 201 20.32 -1.61 6.36
N ASP A 202 21.50 -1.53 5.78
CA ASP A 202 21.72 -1.17 4.38
C ASP A 202 21.33 -2.28 3.40
N ASP A 203 21.09 -3.48 3.87
CA ASP A 203 20.66 -4.66 3.12
C ASP A 203 19.13 -4.74 2.94
N VAL A 204 18.37 -3.92 3.68
CA VAL A 204 16.91 -3.86 3.55
C VAL A 204 16.53 -3.06 2.31
N ILE A 205 15.58 -3.61 1.54
CA ILE A 205 15.04 -3.00 0.33
C ILE A 205 13.69 -2.38 0.69
N VAL A 206 13.52 -1.09 0.37
CA VAL A 206 12.27 -0.39 0.65
C VAL A 206 11.64 0.10 -0.65
N ILE A 207 10.34 -0.09 -0.75
CA ILE A 207 9.50 0.45 -1.82
C ILE A 207 8.60 1.52 -1.24
N ASN A 208 8.47 2.63 -1.93
CA ASN A 208 7.53 3.68 -1.55
C ASN A 208 7.00 4.41 -2.80
N SER A 209 6.04 5.30 -2.63
CA SER A 209 5.36 5.94 -3.75
C SER A 209 4.80 7.31 -3.38
N PHE A 210 4.67 8.14 -4.40
CA PHE A 210 3.92 9.40 -4.31
C PHE A 210 2.39 9.19 -4.38
N SER A 211 1.92 7.96 -4.61
CA SER A 211 0.51 7.67 -4.85
C SER A 211 -0.41 7.90 -3.66
N LYS A 212 0.04 7.66 -2.41
CA LYS A 212 -0.88 7.61 -1.26
C LYS A 212 -0.79 8.86 -0.40
N TYR A 213 0.25 9.01 0.41
CA TYR A 213 0.43 10.18 1.25
C TYR A 213 0.50 11.49 0.45
N PHE A 214 1.22 11.48 -0.68
CA PHE A 214 1.37 12.65 -1.55
C PHE A 214 0.24 12.84 -2.57
N ASN A 215 -0.79 11.98 -2.58
CA ASN A 215 -1.98 12.06 -3.43
C ASN A 215 -1.71 12.18 -4.94
N MET A 216 -0.65 11.54 -5.44
CA MET A 216 -0.25 11.55 -6.85
C MET A 216 -0.50 10.19 -7.53
N THR A 217 -1.66 9.59 -7.36
CA THR A 217 -1.96 8.22 -7.86
C THR A 217 -1.76 8.09 -9.37
N GLY A 218 -2.43 8.90 -10.17
CA GLY A 218 -2.38 8.88 -11.64
C GLY A 218 -1.06 9.35 -12.24
N TRP A 219 -0.18 9.98 -11.46
CA TRP A 219 1.13 10.47 -11.93
C TRP A 219 2.15 9.36 -12.13
N ARG A 220 1.90 8.17 -11.56
CA ARG A 220 2.76 7.00 -11.65
C ARG A 220 4.21 7.30 -11.25
N LEU A 221 4.40 7.84 -10.05
CA LEU A 221 5.70 8.17 -9.46
C LEU A 221 5.91 7.44 -8.14
N GLY A 222 7.08 6.85 -7.96
CA GLY A 222 7.50 6.17 -6.73
C GLY A 222 9.02 6.03 -6.68
N TRP A 223 9.50 5.28 -5.72
CA TRP A 223 10.93 5.00 -5.61
C TRP A 223 11.19 3.64 -4.96
N LEU A 224 12.35 3.14 -5.26
CA LEU A 224 12.95 1.93 -4.72
C LEU A 224 14.27 2.31 -4.06
N VAL A 225 14.50 1.85 -2.82
CA VAL A 225 15.78 1.97 -2.13
C VAL A 225 16.40 0.59 -2.07
N VAL A 226 17.65 0.47 -2.55
CA VAL A 226 18.36 -0.82 -2.63
C VAL A 226 19.71 -0.75 -1.91
N PRO A 227 20.29 -1.90 -1.54
CA PRO A 227 21.70 -2.01 -1.17
C PRO A 227 22.61 -1.46 -2.26
N GLU A 228 23.77 -0.93 -1.89
CA GLU A 228 24.73 -0.37 -2.85
C GLU A 228 25.12 -1.36 -3.96
N SER A 229 25.28 -2.64 -3.61
CA SER A 229 25.61 -3.71 -4.56
C SER A 229 24.53 -3.94 -5.64
N LEU A 230 23.29 -3.56 -5.39
CA LEU A 230 22.17 -3.70 -6.32
C LEU A 230 21.89 -2.43 -7.13
N VAL A 231 22.51 -1.29 -6.83
CA VAL A 231 22.27 -0.03 -7.54
C VAL A 231 22.52 -0.19 -9.04
N GLN A 232 23.71 -0.65 -9.45
CA GLN A 232 24.06 -0.81 -10.86
C GLN A 232 23.20 -1.86 -11.59
N PRO A 233 22.95 -3.06 -11.04
CA PRO A 233 22.03 -4.02 -11.65
C PRO A 233 20.63 -3.47 -11.85
N VAL A 234 20.06 -2.81 -10.84
CA VAL A 234 18.71 -2.24 -10.91
C VAL A 234 18.65 -1.04 -11.86
N GLU A 235 19.68 -0.19 -11.91
CA GLU A 235 19.78 0.90 -12.89
C GLU A 235 19.75 0.37 -14.33
N LYS A 236 20.50 -0.71 -14.62
CA LYS A 236 20.47 -1.36 -15.94
C LYS A 236 19.08 -1.90 -16.29
N LEU A 237 18.40 -2.53 -15.34
CA LEU A 237 17.02 -3.00 -15.50
C LEU A 237 16.08 -1.82 -15.77
N ALA A 238 16.15 -0.76 -14.97
CA ALA A 238 15.33 0.44 -15.13
C ALA A 238 15.52 1.08 -16.51
N GLN A 239 16.78 1.22 -16.94
CA GLN A 239 17.12 1.78 -18.25
C GLN A 239 16.54 0.95 -19.41
N ASN A 240 16.59 -0.36 -19.31
CA ASN A 240 16.17 -1.24 -20.42
C ASN A 240 14.66 -1.52 -20.42
N LEU A 241 14.00 -1.46 -19.27
CA LEU A 241 12.55 -1.72 -19.15
C LEU A 241 11.71 -0.44 -19.27
N PHE A 242 12.22 0.70 -18.82
CA PHE A 242 11.44 1.94 -18.69
C PHE A 242 12.12 3.16 -19.33
N ILE A 243 13.42 3.13 -19.61
CA ILE A 243 14.28 4.28 -19.93
C ILE A 243 14.42 5.21 -18.71
N CYS A 244 13.32 5.80 -18.26
CA CYS A 244 13.21 6.57 -17.01
C CYS A 244 11.75 6.64 -16.55
N ALA A 245 11.50 7.09 -15.31
CA ALA A 245 10.17 7.48 -14.86
C ALA A 245 9.72 8.78 -15.56
N SER A 246 8.42 9.08 -15.56
CA SER A 246 7.85 10.30 -16.16
C SER A 246 8.57 11.55 -15.68
N SER A 247 9.21 12.28 -16.60
CA SER A 247 9.97 13.51 -16.31
C SER A 247 9.07 14.59 -15.67
N LEU A 248 7.87 14.76 -16.22
CA LEU A 248 6.88 15.69 -15.67
C LEU A 248 6.52 15.34 -14.23
N ALA A 249 6.26 14.07 -13.95
CA ALA A 249 5.92 13.62 -12.60
C ALA A 249 7.07 13.84 -11.62
N GLN A 250 8.32 13.67 -12.06
CA GLN A 250 9.51 13.90 -11.24
C GLN A 250 9.67 15.38 -10.88
N HIS A 251 9.51 16.28 -11.84
CA HIS A 251 9.56 17.73 -11.58
C HIS A 251 8.45 18.19 -10.64
N ALA A 252 7.23 17.66 -10.83
CA ALA A 252 6.11 17.92 -9.92
C ALA A 252 6.36 17.34 -8.51
N GLY A 253 6.92 16.13 -8.45
CA GLY A 253 7.22 15.41 -7.20
C GLY A 253 8.19 16.15 -6.27
N LEU A 254 9.09 16.98 -6.81
CA LEU A 254 9.96 17.85 -6.00
C LEU A 254 9.15 18.78 -5.08
N ALA A 255 8.02 19.31 -5.57
CA ALA A 255 7.19 20.23 -4.79
C ALA A 255 6.42 19.52 -3.64
N CYS A 256 6.39 18.19 -3.62
CA CYS A 256 5.76 17.44 -2.53
C CYS A 256 6.45 17.63 -1.17
N PHE A 257 7.74 17.95 -1.18
CA PHE A 257 8.55 18.11 0.03
C PHE A 257 8.57 19.55 0.56
N ALA A 258 7.91 20.49 -0.13
CA ALA A 258 7.80 21.87 0.34
C ALA A 258 6.89 21.95 1.58
N PRO A 259 7.18 22.83 2.55
CA PRO A 259 6.42 22.94 3.79
C PRO A 259 4.91 23.14 3.58
N GLU A 260 4.51 23.91 2.59
CA GLU A 260 3.10 24.14 2.26
C GLU A 260 2.41 22.88 1.72
N ALA A 261 3.11 22.04 0.97
CA ALA A 261 2.56 20.75 0.51
C ALA A 261 2.44 19.76 1.67
N ILE A 262 3.46 19.68 2.53
CA ILE A 262 3.43 18.83 3.73
C ILE A 262 2.26 19.22 4.63
N ALA A 263 2.01 20.51 4.84
CA ALA A 263 0.85 20.96 5.63
C ALA A 263 -0.48 20.46 5.06
N VAL A 264 -0.64 20.44 3.73
CA VAL A 264 -1.82 19.88 3.06
C VAL A 264 -1.95 18.38 3.32
N TYR A 265 -0.85 17.63 3.21
CA TYR A 265 -0.87 16.16 3.41
C TYR A 265 -1.14 15.78 4.87
N GLU A 266 -0.58 16.51 5.83
CA GLU A 266 -0.86 16.27 7.25
C GLU A 266 -2.32 16.58 7.61
N ALA A 267 -2.92 17.62 7.03
CA ALA A 267 -4.35 17.89 7.19
C ALA A 267 -5.22 16.75 6.60
N ARG A 268 -4.85 16.21 5.44
CA ARG A 268 -5.55 15.06 4.82
C ARG A 268 -5.36 13.76 5.61
N LYS A 269 -4.19 13.53 6.15
CA LYS A 269 -3.93 12.41 7.06
C LYS A 269 -4.79 12.50 8.32
N ALA A 270 -4.93 13.69 8.91
CA ALA A 270 -5.83 13.91 10.04
C ALA A 270 -7.30 13.63 9.68
N GLU A 271 -7.72 14.00 8.45
CA GLU A 271 -9.05 13.67 7.93
C GLU A 271 -9.24 12.16 7.78
N PHE A 272 -8.27 11.42 7.23
CA PHE A 272 -8.34 9.95 7.16
C PHE A 272 -8.44 9.32 8.56
N LYS A 273 -7.69 9.83 9.54
CA LYS A 273 -7.84 9.37 10.93
C LYS A 273 -9.25 9.61 11.45
N ARG A 274 -9.82 10.80 11.23
CA ARG A 274 -11.20 11.13 11.62
C ARG A 274 -12.22 10.18 10.98
N ARG A 275 -12.04 9.86 9.69
CA ARG A 275 -12.90 8.89 8.98
C ARG A 275 -12.78 7.48 9.54
N ARG A 276 -11.56 7.03 9.86
CA ARG A 276 -11.33 5.75 10.55
C ARG A 276 -12.08 5.69 11.88
N ASP A 277 -11.90 6.73 12.69
CA ASP A 277 -12.48 6.80 14.05
C ASP A 277 -14.02 6.86 14.03
N TYR A 278 -14.61 7.27 12.90
CA TYR A 278 -16.04 7.19 12.65
C TYR A 278 -16.47 5.81 12.11
N ILE A 279 -15.80 5.30 11.08
CA ILE A 279 -16.29 4.14 10.33
C ILE A 279 -16.15 2.83 11.12
N VAL A 280 -15.08 2.67 11.93
CA VAL A 280 -14.86 1.43 12.68
C VAL A 280 -16.00 1.14 13.65
N PRO A 281 -16.36 2.02 14.61
CA PRO A 281 -17.48 1.74 15.50
C PRO A 281 -18.82 1.62 14.75
N ALA A 282 -19.03 2.38 13.68
CA ALA A 282 -20.25 2.28 12.87
C ALA A 282 -20.42 0.92 12.19
N LEU A 283 -19.32 0.30 11.75
CA LEU A 283 -19.34 -1.06 11.20
C LEU A 283 -19.62 -2.09 12.29
N GLU A 284 -19.05 -1.93 13.49
CA GLU A 284 -19.29 -2.83 14.61
C GLU A 284 -20.77 -2.78 15.06
N GLU A 285 -21.39 -1.62 15.09
CA GLU A 285 -22.85 -1.49 15.32
C GLU A 285 -23.71 -2.23 14.29
N LEU A 286 -23.22 -2.36 13.04
CA LEU A 286 -23.90 -3.12 11.99
C LEU A 286 -23.72 -4.64 12.12
N GLY A 287 -22.80 -5.10 12.98
CA GLY A 287 -22.53 -6.51 13.24
C GLY A 287 -21.28 -7.04 12.52
N PHE A 288 -20.49 -6.18 11.88
CA PHE A 288 -19.12 -6.56 11.50
C PHE A 288 -18.25 -6.61 12.75
N LYS A 289 -17.19 -7.40 12.71
CA LYS A 289 -16.16 -7.39 13.75
C LYS A 289 -14.87 -6.84 13.18
N VAL A 290 -14.29 -5.83 13.82
CA VAL A 290 -12.98 -5.28 13.46
C VAL A 290 -11.96 -5.77 14.49
N PRO A 291 -11.33 -6.93 14.28
CA PRO A 291 -10.51 -7.57 15.31
C PRO A 291 -9.21 -6.82 15.59
N VAL A 292 -8.75 -6.01 14.63
CA VAL A 292 -7.56 -5.15 14.78
C VAL A 292 -7.88 -3.76 14.27
N MET A 293 -7.74 -2.76 15.13
CA MET A 293 -7.86 -1.36 14.74
C MET A 293 -6.74 -1.02 13.74
N PRO A 294 -7.07 -0.52 12.54
CA PRO A 294 -6.05 -0.10 11.59
C PRO A 294 -5.27 1.11 12.13
N ASP A 295 -3.95 1.04 12.06
CA ASP A 295 -3.04 2.10 12.50
C ASP A 295 -2.41 2.88 11.34
N GLY A 296 -2.83 2.57 10.11
CA GLY A 296 -2.39 3.28 8.90
C GLY A 296 -3.25 3.00 7.69
N ALA A 297 -2.82 3.50 6.53
CA ALA A 297 -3.53 3.45 5.26
C ALA A 297 -4.93 4.09 5.34
N PHE A 298 -5.91 3.58 4.63
CA PHE A 298 -7.31 4.01 4.67
C PHE A 298 -8.26 2.81 4.46
N TYR A 299 -7.94 1.67 5.10
CA TYR A 299 -8.71 0.43 5.02
C TYR A 299 -9.09 -0.09 6.40
N VAL A 300 -10.25 -0.73 6.45
CA VAL A 300 -10.67 -1.62 7.54
C VAL A 300 -10.81 -3.02 6.93
N TYR A 301 -10.24 -4.03 7.59
CA TYR A 301 -10.43 -5.44 7.25
C TYR A 301 -11.32 -6.06 8.31
N ALA A 302 -12.60 -6.23 7.96
CA ALA A 302 -13.64 -6.58 8.91
C ALA A 302 -14.15 -8.00 8.68
N ASP A 303 -14.29 -8.75 9.76
CA ASP A 303 -14.95 -10.06 9.78
C ASP A 303 -16.47 -9.86 9.64
N CYS A 304 -17.05 -10.51 8.64
CA CYS A 304 -18.49 -10.48 8.35
C CYS A 304 -19.20 -11.80 8.64
N SER A 305 -18.57 -12.76 9.32
CA SER A 305 -19.11 -14.11 9.57
C SER A 305 -20.45 -14.09 10.32
N ALA A 306 -20.67 -13.06 11.16
CA ALA A 306 -21.95 -12.88 11.86
C ALA A 306 -23.10 -12.44 10.92
N LEU A 307 -22.77 -11.97 9.71
CA LEU A 307 -23.72 -11.44 8.73
C LEU A 307 -23.94 -12.39 7.54
N SER A 308 -22.92 -13.16 7.19
CA SER A 308 -22.95 -14.12 6.09
C SER A 308 -21.83 -15.15 6.23
N ASP A 309 -22.05 -16.35 5.72
CA ASP A 309 -21.04 -17.40 5.55
C ASP A 309 -20.19 -17.23 4.27
N ASP A 310 -20.52 -16.23 3.45
CA ASP A 310 -19.88 -15.97 2.16
C ASP A 310 -19.76 -14.45 1.92
N ALA A 311 -18.55 -13.90 2.13
CA ALA A 311 -18.25 -12.49 1.96
C ALA A 311 -18.46 -11.99 0.51
N ASP A 312 -18.23 -12.87 -0.49
CA ASP A 312 -18.42 -12.52 -1.91
C ASP A 312 -19.90 -12.30 -2.22
N LYS A 313 -20.76 -13.23 -1.81
CA LYS A 313 -22.22 -13.05 -1.95
C LYS A 313 -22.73 -11.85 -1.18
N LEU A 314 -22.19 -11.61 0.03
CA LEU A 314 -22.57 -10.46 0.85
C LEU A 314 -22.23 -9.15 0.15
N THR A 315 -21.01 -8.98 -0.38
CA THR A 315 -20.59 -7.76 -1.07
C THR A 315 -21.38 -7.51 -2.37
N ILE A 316 -21.70 -8.56 -3.11
CA ILE A 316 -22.57 -8.48 -4.30
C ILE A 316 -23.99 -8.01 -3.91
N ALA A 317 -24.55 -8.55 -2.83
CA ALA A 317 -25.87 -8.13 -2.34
C ALA A 317 -25.86 -6.67 -1.85
N MET A 318 -24.84 -6.25 -1.12
CA MET A 318 -24.67 -4.86 -0.68
C MET A 318 -24.59 -3.89 -1.85
N LEU A 319 -23.88 -4.24 -2.93
CA LEU A 319 -23.85 -3.44 -4.15
C LEU A 319 -25.24 -3.35 -4.79
N ASN A 320 -25.91 -4.48 -5.00
CA ASN A 320 -27.17 -4.54 -5.74
C ASN A 320 -28.34 -3.93 -4.97
N GLU A 321 -28.41 -4.13 -3.66
CA GLU A 321 -29.56 -3.73 -2.84
C GLU A 321 -29.33 -2.39 -2.14
N ALA A 322 -28.11 -2.16 -1.60
CA ALA A 322 -27.79 -0.93 -0.87
C ALA A 322 -27.01 0.11 -1.71
N GLY A 323 -26.45 -0.27 -2.86
CA GLY A 323 -25.61 0.63 -3.66
C GLY A 323 -24.28 0.97 -2.98
N VAL A 324 -23.72 0.04 -2.18
CA VAL A 324 -22.44 0.21 -1.48
C VAL A 324 -21.45 -0.85 -1.97
N VAL A 325 -20.26 -0.41 -2.41
CA VAL A 325 -19.19 -1.29 -2.89
C VAL A 325 -18.21 -1.56 -1.77
N MET A 326 -17.95 -2.83 -1.48
CA MET A 326 -16.85 -3.33 -0.65
C MET A 326 -16.08 -4.40 -1.42
N VAL A 327 -14.92 -4.81 -0.94
CA VAL A 327 -14.09 -5.84 -1.61
C VAL A 327 -14.07 -7.10 -0.74
N PRO A 328 -14.44 -8.27 -1.28
CA PRO A 328 -14.40 -9.52 -0.52
C PRO A 328 -12.96 -9.94 -0.21
N GLY A 329 -12.78 -10.71 0.86
CA GLY A 329 -11.48 -11.21 1.31
C GLY A 329 -10.74 -12.06 0.29
N LEU A 330 -11.48 -12.70 -0.63
CA LEU A 330 -10.94 -13.56 -1.68
C LEU A 330 -9.88 -12.86 -2.56
N ASP A 331 -10.01 -11.56 -2.77
CA ASP A 331 -9.03 -10.77 -3.52
C ASP A 331 -7.64 -10.78 -2.87
N PHE A 332 -7.58 -10.88 -1.54
CA PHE A 332 -6.35 -10.67 -0.77
C PHE A 332 -5.66 -11.97 -0.33
N GLY A 333 -6.32 -13.10 -0.42
CA GLY A 333 -5.76 -14.40 -0.09
C GLY A 333 -6.82 -15.46 0.18
N PRO A 334 -6.47 -16.76 0.09
CA PRO A 334 -7.45 -17.84 0.21
C PRO A 334 -7.82 -18.19 1.66
N SER A 335 -6.97 -17.91 2.65
CA SER A 335 -7.12 -18.50 4.00
C SER A 335 -8.34 -17.98 4.76
N THR A 336 -8.73 -16.73 4.55
CA THR A 336 -9.87 -16.08 5.23
C THR A 336 -10.87 -15.48 4.25
N ALA A 337 -10.84 -15.95 3.01
CA ALA A 337 -11.54 -15.38 1.86
C ALA A 337 -13.04 -15.12 2.09
N HIS A 338 -13.73 -16.07 2.72
CA HIS A 338 -15.18 -16.02 2.90
C HIS A 338 -15.64 -15.28 4.16
N GLN A 339 -14.70 -14.96 5.04
CA GLN A 339 -15.00 -14.39 6.37
C GLN A 339 -14.79 -12.88 6.45
N TYR A 340 -13.96 -12.30 5.56
CA TYR A 340 -13.55 -10.91 5.65
C TYR A 340 -13.95 -10.09 4.44
N VAL A 341 -14.13 -8.81 4.70
CA VAL A 341 -14.30 -7.78 3.66
C VAL A 341 -13.33 -6.64 3.92
N ARG A 342 -12.77 -6.07 2.84
CA ARG A 342 -12.03 -4.81 2.93
C ARG A 342 -12.95 -3.64 2.64
N ILE A 343 -12.94 -2.68 3.55
CA ILE A 343 -13.69 -1.42 3.46
C ILE A 343 -12.69 -0.28 3.37
N SER A 344 -12.75 0.51 2.29
CA SER A 344 -11.98 1.75 2.14
C SER A 344 -12.76 2.93 2.69
N TYR A 345 -12.12 3.76 3.51
CA TYR A 345 -12.69 5.03 3.96
C TYR A 345 -12.09 6.25 3.23
N ALA A 346 -11.52 6.01 2.04
CA ALA A 346 -11.05 7.06 1.13
C ALA A 346 -12.21 7.62 0.30
N THR A 347 -13.21 8.14 0.98
CA THR A 347 -14.36 8.88 0.43
C THR A 347 -14.83 9.91 1.46
N SER A 348 -15.70 10.86 1.08
CA SER A 348 -16.12 11.92 1.99
C SER A 348 -16.83 11.37 3.24
N MET A 349 -16.84 12.14 4.34
CA MET A 349 -17.56 11.76 5.55
C MET A 349 -19.06 11.60 5.31
N GLU A 350 -19.65 12.43 4.44
CA GLU A 350 -21.04 12.35 4.04
C GLU A 350 -21.34 11.03 3.34
N ASN A 351 -20.47 10.58 2.44
CA ASN A 351 -20.60 9.29 1.78
C ASN A 351 -20.46 8.13 2.77
N LEU A 352 -19.56 8.22 3.75
CA LEU A 352 -19.42 7.19 4.80
C LEU A 352 -20.69 7.09 5.64
N GLN A 353 -21.27 8.23 6.05
CA GLN A 353 -22.51 8.28 6.83
C GLN A 353 -23.70 7.72 6.03
N GLU A 354 -23.82 8.09 4.78
CA GLU A 354 -24.85 7.58 3.89
C GLU A 354 -24.70 6.07 3.63
N ALA A 355 -23.47 5.59 3.43
CA ALA A 355 -23.21 4.16 3.28
C ALA A 355 -23.65 3.36 4.52
N ILE A 356 -23.32 3.84 5.71
CA ILE A 356 -23.74 3.21 6.98
C ILE A 356 -25.26 3.21 7.11
N ALA A 357 -25.93 4.31 6.75
CA ALA A 357 -27.40 4.39 6.79
C ALA A 357 -28.05 3.36 5.85
N ARG A 358 -27.55 3.24 4.61
CA ARG A 358 -28.03 2.25 3.62
C ARG A 358 -27.78 0.81 4.07
N LEU A 359 -26.59 0.52 4.59
CA LEU A 359 -26.25 -0.81 5.10
C LEU A 359 -27.12 -1.20 6.31
N ARG A 360 -27.47 -0.26 7.19
CA ARG A 360 -28.38 -0.50 8.32
C ARG A 360 -29.75 -0.96 7.84
N ILE A 361 -30.31 -0.29 6.82
CA ILE A 361 -31.60 -0.66 6.22
C ILE A 361 -31.49 -2.05 5.55
N PHE A 362 -30.45 -2.27 4.76
CA PHE A 362 -30.21 -3.53 4.07
C PHE A 362 -30.14 -4.70 5.04
N LEU A 363 -29.35 -4.61 6.10
CA LEU A 363 -29.18 -5.67 7.09
C LEU A 363 -30.43 -5.91 7.93
N ALA A 364 -31.19 -4.85 8.27
CA ALA A 364 -32.47 -4.98 8.97
C ALA A 364 -33.51 -5.75 8.14
N ASN A 365 -33.54 -5.55 6.83
CA ASN A 365 -34.45 -6.27 5.93
C ASN A 365 -34.08 -7.78 5.82
N ARG A 366 -32.80 -8.12 5.80
CA ARG A 366 -32.33 -9.53 5.73
C ARG A 366 -32.57 -10.31 7.02
N ARG A 367 -32.55 -9.68 8.17
CA ARG A 367 -32.85 -10.35 9.47
C ARG A 367 -34.34 -10.68 9.62
N ARG A 368 -35.21 -10.13 8.77
CA ARG A 368 -36.66 -10.38 8.80
C ARG A 368 -37.11 -11.48 7.81
N GLN A 369 -36.23 -11.92 6.94
CA GLN A 369 -36.41 -13.04 6.02
C GLN A 369 -35.84 -14.33 6.61
#